data_e78b84f45ac6ccb42b857f2acde22ba5
#
_entry.id   e78b84f45ac6ccb42b857f2acde22ba5
#
_cell.length_a   1.000
_cell.length_b   1.000
_cell.length_c   1.000
_cell.angle_alpha   90.00
_cell.angle_beta   90.00
_cell.angle_gamma   90.00
#
_symmetry.space_group_name_H-M   'P 1'
#
loop_
_entity.id
_entity.type
_entity.pdbx_description
1 polymer ?
#
loop_
_entity_poly.entity_id
_entity_poly.type
_entity_poly.pdbx_seq_one_letter_code
_entity_poly.pdbx_strand_id
1 'polypeptide(L)'
;MSGYVIAIVVAVALLLLGLSVKVVKQYEQGVLFRLGRVREVRMPGLRLIIPLVDVLHRVTLRIITLPIQSQGIITKDNVSVDVSAVAYFKVVDAVKSVVAIENVYAAIDQIAQTTLRKVVGQHTLDQTLSETDQINIDIRKILDITTVEWGVEVTLVELKDIQLPETMKRAMAKQAEAEREKRAKIINAEGESLAAAALGDASDTMMAHPLALQLRNLQTLAELGVDKNTTVVFPAPLMSTIGELGNFLAREASAVSAIPAQPVVRKEPVNGGPVALPR
;
A
#
# COMPACT_ATOMS: atom_id res chain seq x y z
N MET A 1 -67.48 43.45 -30.06
CA MET A 1 -66.03 43.41 -30.50
C MET A 1 -65.06 43.77 -29.37
N SER A 2 -65.33 44.76 -28.51
CA SER A 2 -64.46 45.16 -27.39
C SER A 2 -64.21 44.05 -26.30
N GLY A 3 -65.23 43.25 -26.00
CA GLY A 3 -65.08 42.18 -24.98
C GLY A 3 -64.09 41.10 -25.38
N TYR A 4 -64.02 40.69 -26.64
CA TYR A 4 -63.06 39.68 -27.12
C TYR A 4 -61.62 40.22 -27.14
N VAL A 5 -61.44 41.51 -27.46
CA VAL A 5 -60.13 42.15 -27.44
C VAL A 5 -59.58 42.23 -26.02
N ILE A 6 -60.42 42.59 -25.03
CA ILE A 6 -60.05 42.63 -23.61
C ILE A 6 -59.69 41.23 -23.14
N ALA A 7 -60.49 40.23 -23.48
CA ALA A 7 -60.21 38.82 -23.12
C ALA A 7 -58.86 38.35 -23.68
N ILE A 8 -58.57 38.64 -24.93
CA ILE A 8 -57.25 38.31 -25.56
C ILE A 8 -56.08 39.03 -24.87
N VAL A 9 -56.22 40.30 -24.57
CA VAL A 9 -55.19 41.07 -23.87
C VAL A 9 -54.90 40.50 -22.47
N VAL A 10 -55.96 40.17 -21.71
CA VAL A 10 -55.82 39.53 -20.40
C VAL A 10 -55.16 38.16 -20.53
N ALA A 11 -55.57 37.34 -21.49
CA ALA A 11 -54.95 36.04 -21.69
C ALA A 11 -53.46 36.14 -22.05
N VAL A 12 -53.07 37.07 -22.90
CA VAL A 12 -51.66 37.33 -23.24
C VAL A 12 -50.90 37.85 -22.05
N ALA A 13 -51.47 38.74 -21.24
CA ALA A 13 -50.84 39.22 -20.01
C ALA A 13 -50.58 38.12 -19.01
N LEU A 14 -51.56 37.23 -18.78
CA LEU A 14 -51.42 36.09 -17.89
C LEU A 14 -50.38 35.07 -18.41
N LEU A 15 -50.30 34.85 -19.70
CA LEU A 15 -49.32 33.98 -20.35
C LEU A 15 -47.91 34.58 -20.18
N LEU A 16 -47.73 35.87 -20.42
CA LEU A 16 -46.48 36.56 -20.22
C LEU A 16 -46.04 36.55 -18.74
N LEU A 17 -46.98 36.68 -17.82
CA LEU A 17 -46.71 36.61 -16.39
C LEU A 17 -46.28 35.20 -15.96
N GLY A 18 -46.89 34.15 -16.51
CA GLY A 18 -46.50 32.77 -16.30
C GLY A 18 -45.09 32.47 -16.85
N LEU A 19 -44.73 33.03 -18.02
CA LEU A 19 -43.40 32.88 -18.61
C LEU A 19 -42.33 33.72 -17.90
N SER A 20 -42.74 34.78 -17.19
CA SER A 20 -41.85 35.66 -16.43
C SER A 20 -41.29 35.03 -15.18
N VAL A 21 -41.98 34.05 -14.58
CA VAL A 21 -41.55 33.41 -13.34
C VAL A 21 -40.60 32.25 -13.65
N LYS A 22 -39.36 32.38 -13.17
CA LYS A 22 -38.35 31.31 -13.26
C LYS A 22 -37.84 30.95 -11.85
N VAL A 23 -37.68 29.66 -11.61
CA VAL A 23 -37.09 29.16 -10.37
C VAL A 23 -35.62 28.80 -10.61
N VAL A 24 -34.73 29.39 -9.81
CA VAL A 24 -33.31 29.04 -9.77
C VAL A 24 -33.12 28.14 -8.55
N LYS A 25 -32.57 26.94 -8.76
CA LYS A 25 -32.35 25.96 -7.69
C LYS A 25 -31.21 26.41 -6.77
N GLN A 26 -31.17 25.91 -5.53
CA GLN A 26 -30.16 26.30 -4.53
C GLN A 26 -28.73 26.03 -4.97
N TYR A 27 -28.50 25.02 -5.79
CA TYR A 27 -27.19 24.62 -6.31
C TYR A 27 -26.86 25.22 -7.68
N GLU A 28 -27.68 26.17 -8.15
CA GLU A 28 -27.51 26.86 -9.43
C GLU A 28 -27.42 28.37 -9.19
N GLN A 29 -26.65 29.05 -10.02
CA GLN A 29 -26.70 30.49 -10.18
C GLN A 29 -27.23 30.86 -11.56
N GLY A 30 -28.07 31.86 -11.63
CA GLY A 30 -28.61 32.36 -12.87
C GLY A 30 -27.84 33.59 -13.34
N VAL A 31 -27.19 33.52 -14.49
CA VAL A 31 -26.61 34.70 -15.17
C VAL A 31 -27.66 35.30 -16.08
N LEU A 32 -28.10 36.53 -15.77
CA LEU A 32 -29.11 37.23 -16.52
C LEU A 32 -28.48 38.07 -17.62
N PHE A 33 -28.81 37.73 -18.86
CA PHE A 33 -28.49 38.53 -20.04
C PHE A 33 -29.71 39.35 -20.45
N ARG A 34 -29.55 40.65 -20.55
CA ARG A 34 -30.56 41.54 -21.10
C ARG A 34 -30.05 42.15 -22.38
N LEU A 35 -30.75 41.89 -23.50
CA LEU A 35 -30.32 42.35 -24.82
C LEU A 35 -28.83 42.03 -25.11
N GLY A 36 -28.37 40.84 -24.73
CA GLY A 36 -26.99 40.38 -24.96
C GLY A 36 -25.93 40.92 -23.98
N ARG A 37 -26.32 41.75 -23.00
CA ARG A 37 -25.39 42.25 -21.97
C ARG A 37 -25.65 41.56 -20.62
N VAL A 38 -24.60 41.13 -19.96
CA VAL A 38 -24.69 40.62 -18.59
C VAL A 38 -25.14 41.77 -17.68
N ARG A 39 -26.23 41.59 -16.97
CA ARG A 39 -26.75 42.58 -16.04
C ARG A 39 -26.50 42.22 -14.58
N GLU A 40 -26.87 41.03 -14.20
CA GLU A 40 -26.85 40.64 -12.78
C GLU A 40 -26.81 39.12 -12.62
N VAL A 41 -26.20 38.67 -11.52
CA VAL A 41 -26.27 37.26 -11.08
C VAL A 41 -27.48 37.10 -10.19
N ARG A 42 -28.37 36.19 -10.54
CA ARG A 42 -29.56 35.85 -9.76
C ARG A 42 -29.28 34.75 -8.76
N MET A 43 -29.45 35.09 -7.49
CA MET A 43 -29.38 34.13 -6.40
C MET A 43 -30.53 33.13 -6.47
N PRO A 44 -30.40 31.92 -5.84
CA PRO A 44 -31.44 30.92 -5.78
C PRO A 44 -32.79 31.47 -5.28
N GLY A 45 -33.86 30.86 -5.76
CA GLY A 45 -35.21 31.23 -5.42
C GLY A 45 -36.09 31.56 -6.63
N LEU A 46 -37.28 32.09 -6.34
CA LEU A 46 -38.24 32.53 -7.36
C LEU A 46 -37.83 33.88 -7.87
N ARG A 47 -37.60 34.00 -9.17
CA ARG A 47 -37.14 35.24 -9.81
C ARG A 47 -38.04 35.61 -10.99
N LEU A 48 -38.32 36.90 -11.10
CA LEU A 48 -39.03 37.47 -12.22
C LEU A 48 -38.03 37.92 -13.30
N ILE A 49 -38.29 37.50 -14.51
CA ILE A 49 -37.55 37.89 -15.70
C ILE A 49 -38.53 38.46 -16.73
N ILE A 50 -38.05 39.34 -17.59
CA ILE A 50 -38.87 39.91 -18.67
C ILE A 50 -38.77 38.93 -19.85
N PRO A 51 -39.84 38.18 -20.18
CA PRO A 51 -39.82 37.28 -21.32
C PRO A 51 -39.51 38.04 -22.59
N LEU A 52 -38.80 37.41 -23.57
CA LEU A 52 -38.33 37.99 -24.84
C LEU A 52 -37.09 38.91 -24.73
N VAL A 53 -36.90 39.62 -23.64
CA VAL A 53 -35.78 40.59 -23.45
C VAL A 53 -34.64 39.95 -22.64
N ASP A 54 -35.02 39.18 -21.60
CA ASP A 54 -34.10 38.57 -20.66
C ASP A 54 -33.88 37.10 -20.97
N VAL A 55 -32.60 36.71 -21.06
CA VAL A 55 -32.18 35.31 -21.20
C VAL A 55 -31.45 34.90 -19.92
N LEU A 56 -31.92 33.82 -19.28
CA LEU A 56 -31.34 33.28 -18.04
C LEU A 56 -30.52 32.02 -18.34
N HIS A 57 -29.18 32.14 -18.22
CA HIS A 57 -28.29 31.01 -18.26
C HIS A 57 -28.11 30.47 -16.83
N ARG A 58 -28.34 29.16 -16.64
CA ARG A 58 -28.19 28.49 -15.33
C ARG A 58 -26.86 27.76 -15.30
N VAL A 59 -26.08 28.04 -14.28
CA VAL A 59 -24.77 27.42 -14.06
C VAL A 59 -24.83 26.64 -12.75
N THR A 60 -24.45 25.38 -12.76
CA THR A 60 -24.36 24.57 -11.54
C THR A 60 -23.07 24.89 -10.77
N LEU A 61 -23.20 25.03 -9.43
CA LEU A 61 -22.08 25.25 -8.53
C LEU A 61 -21.57 23.95 -7.89
N ARG A 62 -22.18 22.81 -8.24
CA ARG A 62 -21.77 21.52 -7.71
C ARG A 62 -20.42 21.13 -8.30
N ILE A 63 -19.75 20.24 -7.57
CA ILE A 63 -18.57 19.56 -8.08
C ILE A 63 -19.02 18.64 -9.22
N ILE A 64 -18.33 18.76 -10.34
CA ILE A 64 -18.56 18.00 -11.56
C ILE A 64 -17.37 17.07 -11.75
N THR A 65 -17.66 15.83 -12.04
CA THR A 65 -16.65 14.81 -12.37
C THR A 65 -16.49 14.76 -13.87
N LEU A 66 -15.28 14.99 -14.35
CA LEU A 66 -14.92 14.94 -15.77
C LEU A 66 -13.94 13.79 -16.00
N PRO A 67 -14.35 12.71 -16.64
CA PRO A 67 -13.43 11.65 -17.04
C PRO A 67 -12.57 12.13 -18.22
N ILE A 68 -11.25 12.10 -18.03
CA ILE A 68 -10.27 12.37 -19.08
C ILE A 68 -9.97 11.07 -19.80
N GLN A 69 -10.21 11.05 -21.10
CA GLN A 69 -10.01 9.87 -21.93
C GLN A 69 -8.55 9.42 -21.94
N SER A 70 -8.34 8.10 -22.09
CA SER A 70 -7.00 7.52 -22.15
C SER A 70 -6.17 8.16 -23.25
N GLN A 71 -4.96 8.58 -22.90
CA GLN A 71 -3.99 9.23 -23.77
C GLN A 71 -2.74 8.37 -23.87
N GLY A 72 -2.33 8.05 -25.10
CA GLY A 72 -1.02 7.47 -25.37
C GLY A 72 0.09 8.49 -25.13
N ILE A 73 0.97 8.21 -24.19
CA ILE A 73 2.04 9.12 -23.75
C ILE A 73 3.35 8.36 -23.77
N ILE A 74 4.44 9.02 -24.15
CA ILE A 74 5.80 8.49 -24.03
C ILE A 74 6.42 9.13 -22.80
N THR A 75 6.81 8.31 -21.84
CA THR A 75 7.48 8.71 -20.59
C THR A 75 8.93 9.14 -20.86
N LYS A 76 9.57 9.75 -19.85
CA LYS A 76 10.97 10.23 -19.94
C LYS A 76 11.97 9.10 -20.25
N ASP A 77 11.69 7.89 -19.84
CA ASP A 77 12.47 6.67 -20.10
C ASP A 77 12.09 5.96 -21.41
N ASN A 78 11.37 6.69 -22.29
CA ASN A 78 10.98 6.25 -23.63
C ASN A 78 10.05 5.03 -23.67
N VAL A 79 9.20 4.88 -22.64
CA VAL A 79 8.17 3.85 -22.59
C VAL A 79 6.83 4.45 -23.01
N SER A 80 6.13 3.78 -23.94
CA SER A 80 4.77 4.17 -24.32
C SER A 80 3.77 3.61 -23.30
N VAL A 81 2.93 4.50 -22.73
CA VAL A 81 1.90 4.17 -21.74
C VAL A 81 0.59 4.83 -22.13
N ASP A 82 -0.51 4.16 -21.85
CA ASP A 82 -1.86 4.74 -21.98
C ASP A 82 -2.35 5.14 -20.60
N VAL A 83 -2.54 6.44 -20.39
CA VAL A 83 -2.92 7.01 -19.10
C VAL A 83 -4.29 7.64 -19.17
N SER A 84 -5.18 7.30 -18.25
CA SER A 84 -6.48 7.92 -18.03
C SER A 84 -6.52 8.60 -16.66
N ALA A 85 -7.32 9.67 -16.56
CA ALA A 85 -7.46 10.43 -15.32
C ALA A 85 -8.92 10.89 -15.12
N VAL A 86 -9.21 11.40 -13.95
CA VAL A 86 -10.49 12.04 -13.62
C VAL A 86 -10.20 13.39 -12.98
N ALA A 87 -10.84 14.43 -13.49
CA ALA A 87 -10.78 15.77 -12.90
C ALA A 87 -12.10 16.11 -12.22
N TYR A 88 -12.00 16.69 -11.03
CA TYR A 88 -13.13 17.21 -10.26
C TYR A 88 -13.02 18.73 -10.23
N PHE A 89 -14.02 19.40 -10.72
CA PHE A 89 -14.04 20.86 -10.74
C PHE A 89 -15.40 21.41 -10.34
N LYS A 90 -15.44 22.66 -9.92
CA LYS A 90 -16.67 23.41 -9.63
C LYS A 90 -16.57 24.81 -10.22
N VAL A 91 -17.71 25.38 -10.57
CA VAL A 91 -17.78 26.77 -10.99
C VAL A 91 -17.85 27.65 -9.74
N VAL A 92 -16.95 28.64 -9.64
CA VAL A 92 -16.92 29.62 -8.56
C VAL A 92 -17.54 30.94 -9.03
N ASP A 93 -17.24 31.35 -10.25
CA ASP A 93 -17.79 32.54 -10.88
C ASP A 93 -18.64 32.21 -12.12
N ALA A 94 -19.96 32.23 -11.93
CA ALA A 94 -20.90 31.87 -12.99
C ALA A 94 -20.86 32.87 -14.19
N VAL A 95 -20.50 34.13 -13.95
CA VAL A 95 -20.40 35.13 -15.04
C VAL A 95 -19.23 34.80 -15.93
N LYS A 96 -18.05 34.59 -15.33
CA LYS A 96 -16.85 34.27 -16.10
C LYS A 96 -17.02 32.95 -16.85
N SER A 97 -17.63 31.95 -16.25
CA SER A 97 -17.82 30.63 -16.89
C SER A 97 -18.73 30.66 -18.11
N VAL A 98 -19.62 31.67 -18.24
CA VAL A 98 -20.51 31.81 -19.40
C VAL A 98 -19.96 32.80 -20.42
N VAL A 99 -19.22 33.83 -19.98
CA VAL A 99 -18.75 34.92 -20.86
C VAL A 99 -17.36 34.61 -21.44
N ALA A 100 -16.46 34.03 -20.62
CA ALA A 100 -15.08 33.84 -21.02
C ALA A 100 -14.90 32.65 -21.98
N ILE A 101 -15.78 31.65 -21.89
CA ILE A 101 -15.65 30.41 -22.68
C ILE A 101 -17.02 29.88 -23.07
N GLU A 102 -17.13 29.37 -24.30
CA GLU A 102 -18.39 28.80 -24.82
C GLU A 102 -18.76 27.48 -24.13
N ASN A 103 -17.78 26.58 -24.00
CA ASN A 103 -17.98 25.25 -23.41
C ASN A 103 -16.86 24.93 -22.42
N VAL A 104 -17.15 25.18 -21.14
CA VAL A 104 -16.23 24.92 -20.02
C VAL A 104 -15.78 23.46 -19.97
N TYR A 105 -16.69 22.51 -20.21
CA TYR A 105 -16.39 21.09 -20.13
C TYR A 105 -15.38 20.66 -21.20
N ALA A 106 -15.64 21.04 -22.45
CA ALA A 106 -14.77 20.68 -23.57
C ALA A 106 -13.39 21.32 -23.44
N ALA A 107 -13.33 22.54 -22.95
CA ALA A 107 -12.06 23.24 -22.76
C ALA A 107 -11.22 22.65 -21.62
N ILE A 108 -11.85 22.33 -20.48
CA ILE A 108 -11.16 21.66 -19.37
C ILE A 108 -10.65 20.30 -19.81
N ASP A 109 -11.47 19.52 -20.55
CA ASP A 109 -11.05 18.21 -21.06
C ASP A 109 -9.81 18.34 -21.97
N GLN A 110 -9.82 19.29 -22.89
CA GLN A 110 -8.71 19.51 -23.83
C GLN A 110 -7.42 19.94 -23.10
N ILE A 111 -7.52 20.86 -22.14
CA ILE A 111 -6.35 21.27 -21.35
C ILE A 111 -5.88 20.16 -20.43
N ALA A 112 -6.81 19.42 -19.82
CA ALA A 112 -6.47 18.29 -18.97
C ALA A 112 -5.71 17.20 -19.74
N GLN A 113 -6.14 16.85 -20.96
CA GLN A 113 -5.44 15.91 -21.83
C GLN A 113 -4.02 16.38 -22.18
N THR A 114 -3.87 17.65 -22.54
CA THR A 114 -2.55 18.22 -22.89
C THR A 114 -1.64 18.34 -21.69
N THR A 115 -2.18 18.71 -20.53
CA THR A 115 -1.43 18.81 -19.27
C THR A 115 -1.00 17.42 -18.77
N LEU A 116 -1.90 16.44 -18.84
CA LEU A 116 -1.61 15.05 -18.52
C LEU A 116 -0.42 14.54 -19.34
N ARG A 117 -0.48 14.75 -20.67
CA ARG A 117 0.62 14.36 -21.56
C ARG A 117 1.93 15.05 -21.20
N LYS A 118 1.89 16.35 -20.89
CA LYS A 118 3.07 17.13 -20.50
C LYS A 118 3.69 16.63 -19.20
N VAL A 119 2.89 16.46 -18.15
CA VAL A 119 3.38 16.11 -16.82
C VAL A 119 3.88 14.66 -16.81
N VAL A 120 3.10 13.70 -17.30
CA VAL A 120 3.51 12.28 -17.37
C VAL A 120 4.75 12.09 -18.25
N GLY A 121 4.84 12.81 -19.38
CA GLY A 121 6.02 12.77 -20.26
C GLY A 121 7.32 13.33 -19.62
N GLN A 122 7.24 14.05 -18.51
CA GLN A 122 8.40 14.55 -17.77
C GLN A 122 8.91 13.57 -16.71
N HIS A 123 8.10 12.58 -16.33
CA HIS A 123 8.41 11.56 -15.33
C HIS A 123 8.82 10.24 -15.99
N THR A 124 9.58 9.42 -15.25
CA THR A 124 9.84 8.03 -15.63
C THR A 124 8.63 7.16 -15.34
N LEU A 125 8.56 5.98 -15.94
CA LEU A 125 7.49 5.04 -15.66
C LEU A 125 7.42 4.66 -14.18
N ASP A 126 8.57 4.42 -13.57
CA ASP A 126 8.64 4.06 -12.14
C ASP A 126 8.12 5.19 -11.24
N GLN A 127 8.51 6.44 -11.53
CA GLN A 127 7.97 7.61 -10.84
C GLN A 127 6.46 7.76 -11.05
N THR A 128 5.98 7.51 -12.27
CA THR A 128 4.56 7.62 -12.59
C THR A 128 3.71 6.61 -11.82
N LEU A 129 4.27 5.43 -11.51
CA LEU A 129 3.60 4.39 -10.74
C LEU A 129 3.75 4.56 -9.22
N SER A 130 4.89 5.06 -8.74
CA SER A 130 5.19 5.18 -7.31
C SER A 130 4.82 6.54 -6.71
N GLU A 131 4.92 7.64 -7.48
CA GLU A 131 4.72 9.02 -7.02
C GLU A 131 3.45 9.64 -7.62
N THR A 132 2.39 8.84 -7.79
CA THR A 132 1.11 9.28 -8.37
C THR A 132 0.53 10.50 -7.69
N ASP A 133 0.66 10.62 -6.38
CA ASP A 133 0.14 11.75 -5.61
C ASP A 133 0.81 13.07 -6.00
N GLN A 134 2.12 13.06 -6.20
CA GLN A 134 2.85 14.25 -6.63
C GLN A 134 2.42 14.69 -8.04
N ILE A 135 2.28 13.74 -8.95
CA ILE A 135 1.82 13.97 -10.32
C ILE A 135 0.40 14.57 -10.33
N ASN A 136 -0.50 14.03 -9.50
CA ASN A 136 -1.86 14.54 -9.33
C ASN A 136 -1.87 16.02 -8.87
N ILE A 137 -1.00 16.36 -7.91
CA ILE A 137 -0.84 17.73 -7.41
C ILE A 137 -0.32 18.66 -8.52
N ASP A 138 0.66 18.23 -9.28
CA ASP A 138 1.26 19.04 -10.34
C ASP A 138 0.27 19.27 -11.49
N ILE A 139 -0.47 18.25 -11.90
CA ILE A 139 -1.53 18.39 -12.91
C ILE A 139 -2.60 19.36 -12.41
N ARG A 140 -3.10 19.16 -11.18
CA ARG A 140 -4.10 20.04 -10.58
C ARG A 140 -3.64 21.49 -10.57
N LYS A 141 -2.40 21.74 -10.13
CA LYS A 141 -1.83 23.10 -10.05
C LYS A 141 -1.78 23.80 -11.40
N ILE A 142 -1.37 23.09 -12.45
CA ILE A 142 -1.31 23.65 -13.81
C ILE A 142 -2.72 23.93 -14.34
N LEU A 143 -3.66 23.02 -14.13
CA LEU A 143 -5.05 23.18 -14.55
C LEU A 143 -5.70 24.34 -13.82
N ASP A 144 -5.55 24.45 -12.50
CA ASP A 144 -6.15 25.47 -11.68
C ASP A 144 -5.71 26.88 -12.12
N ILE A 145 -4.42 27.09 -12.35
CA ILE A 145 -3.89 28.38 -12.86
C ILE A 145 -4.58 28.80 -14.16
N THR A 146 -4.85 27.87 -15.05
CA THR A 146 -5.46 28.16 -16.36
C THR A 146 -6.97 28.38 -16.25
N THR A 147 -7.65 27.60 -15.38
CA THR A 147 -9.12 27.63 -15.27
C THR A 147 -9.66 28.76 -14.39
N VAL A 148 -8.82 29.35 -13.53
CA VAL A 148 -9.19 30.53 -12.71
C VAL A 148 -9.70 31.70 -13.57
N GLU A 149 -9.11 31.92 -14.73
CA GLU A 149 -9.56 32.97 -15.66
C GLU A 149 -11.00 32.76 -16.16
N TRP A 150 -11.44 31.49 -16.20
CA TRP A 150 -12.79 31.12 -16.61
C TRP A 150 -13.77 31.03 -15.45
N GLY A 151 -13.32 31.37 -14.23
CA GLY A 151 -14.14 31.27 -13.01
C GLY A 151 -14.42 29.85 -12.55
N VAL A 152 -13.53 28.92 -12.88
CA VAL A 152 -13.61 27.51 -12.49
C VAL A 152 -12.42 27.15 -11.60
N GLU A 153 -12.69 26.41 -10.55
CA GLU A 153 -11.70 25.87 -9.61
C GLU A 153 -11.60 24.35 -9.78
N VAL A 154 -10.40 23.86 -10.05
CA VAL A 154 -10.13 22.42 -10.10
C VAL A 154 -9.81 21.94 -8.69
N THR A 155 -10.74 21.19 -8.11
CA THR A 155 -10.65 20.71 -6.73
C THR A 155 -9.65 19.58 -6.57
N LEU A 156 -9.72 18.59 -7.49
CA LEU A 156 -8.92 17.37 -7.42
C LEU A 156 -8.69 16.83 -8.83
N VAL A 157 -7.54 16.25 -9.06
CA VAL A 157 -7.25 15.45 -10.25
C VAL A 157 -6.61 14.15 -9.78
N GLU A 158 -7.08 13.04 -10.31
CA GLU A 158 -6.56 11.71 -9.97
C GLU A 158 -6.29 10.91 -11.24
N LEU A 159 -5.12 10.30 -11.29
CA LEU A 159 -4.81 9.27 -12.28
C LEU A 159 -5.65 8.03 -11.97
N LYS A 160 -6.41 7.56 -12.97
CA LYS A 160 -7.32 6.44 -12.79
C LYS A 160 -6.65 5.10 -13.15
N ASP A 161 -6.01 5.05 -14.32
CA ASP A 161 -5.44 3.82 -14.86
C ASP A 161 -4.21 4.17 -15.71
N ILE A 162 -3.17 3.36 -15.57
CA ILE A 162 -1.94 3.44 -16.35
C ILE A 162 -1.74 2.08 -17.00
N GLN A 163 -2.02 2.00 -18.29
CA GLN A 163 -1.91 0.77 -19.06
C GLN A 163 -0.56 0.71 -19.77
N LEU A 164 0.11 -0.40 -19.56
CA LEU A 164 1.39 -0.72 -20.15
C LEU A 164 1.21 -1.72 -21.30
N PRO A 165 2.06 -1.66 -22.34
CA PRO A 165 2.13 -2.73 -23.34
C PRO A 165 2.43 -4.08 -22.69
N GLU A 166 1.81 -5.15 -23.23
CA GLU A 166 1.97 -6.50 -22.67
C GLU A 166 3.43 -6.99 -22.59
N THR A 167 4.26 -6.58 -23.53
CA THR A 167 5.70 -6.90 -23.52
C THR A 167 6.40 -6.29 -22.32
N MET A 168 6.06 -5.05 -21.98
CA MET A 168 6.61 -4.33 -20.83
C MET A 168 6.08 -4.90 -19.50
N LYS A 169 4.77 -5.21 -19.41
CA LYS A 169 4.20 -5.90 -18.23
C LYS A 169 4.95 -7.19 -17.91
N ARG A 170 5.27 -8.00 -18.93
CA ARG A 170 6.04 -9.24 -18.76
C ARG A 170 7.47 -8.99 -18.33
N ALA A 171 8.13 -7.96 -18.87
CA ALA A 171 9.48 -7.59 -18.47
C ALA A 171 9.52 -7.12 -17.00
N MET A 172 8.61 -6.23 -16.61
CA MET A 172 8.50 -5.75 -15.23
C MET A 172 8.13 -6.87 -14.25
N ALA A 173 7.25 -7.80 -14.65
CA ALA A 173 6.92 -8.96 -13.82
C ALA A 173 8.17 -9.83 -13.54
N LYS A 174 8.99 -10.12 -14.56
CA LYS A 174 10.25 -10.83 -14.38
C LYS A 174 11.26 -10.08 -13.52
N GLN A 175 11.35 -8.76 -13.70
CA GLN A 175 12.22 -7.92 -12.87
C GLN A 175 11.77 -7.92 -11.40
N ALA A 176 10.47 -7.75 -11.16
CA ALA A 176 9.91 -7.79 -9.82
C ALA A 176 10.08 -9.16 -9.15
N GLU A 177 9.94 -10.25 -9.91
CA GLU A 177 10.20 -11.62 -9.43
C GLU A 177 11.66 -11.80 -9.03
N ALA A 178 12.59 -11.40 -9.90
CA ALA A 178 14.03 -11.47 -9.62
C ALA A 178 14.44 -10.61 -8.41
N GLU A 179 13.85 -9.43 -8.26
CA GLU A 179 14.10 -8.57 -7.10
C GLU A 179 13.56 -9.17 -5.80
N ARG A 180 12.35 -9.75 -5.84
CA ARG A 180 11.78 -10.47 -4.69
C ARG A 180 12.62 -11.69 -4.32
N GLU A 181 13.09 -12.45 -5.31
CA GLU A 181 13.95 -13.60 -5.07
C GLU A 181 15.29 -13.17 -4.47
N LYS A 182 15.91 -12.12 -5.00
CA LYS A 182 17.13 -11.53 -4.42
C LYS A 182 16.90 -11.10 -2.96
N ARG A 183 15.81 -10.39 -2.68
CA ARG A 183 15.47 -9.94 -1.33
C ARG A 183 15.21 -11.12 -0.39
N ALA A 184 14.49 -12.14 -0.86
CA ALA A 184 14.26 -13.37 -0.10
C ALA A 184 15.58 -14.09 0.24
N LYS A 185 16.52 -14.18 -0.71
CA LYS A 185 17.85 -14.78 -0.47
C LYS A 185 18.66 -14.00 0.57
N ILE A 186 18.59 -12.65 0.53
CA ILE A 186 19.27 -11.80 1.52
C ILE A 186 18.67 -12.02 2.90
N ILE A 187 17.33 -11.96 3.03
CA ILE A 187 16.62 -12.17 4.30
C ILE A 187 16.92 -13.57 4.87
N ASN A 188 16.91 -14.59 4.02
CA ASN A 188 17.25 -15.94 4.45
C ASN A 188 18.70 -16.05 4.94
N ALA A 189 19.65 -15.47 4.20
CA ALA A 189 21.06 -15.45 4.61
C ALA A 189 21.30 -14.68 5.92
N GLU A 190 20.63 -13.55 6.10
CA GLU A 190 20.66 -12.79 7.35
C GLU A 190 20.02 -13.60 8.50
N GLY A 191 18.89 -14.25 8.23
CA GLY A 191 18.22 -15.15 9.18
C GLY A 191 19.10 -16.33 9.59
N GLU A 192 19.76 -16.99 8.63
CA GLU A 192 20.71 -18.06 8.90
C GLU A 192 21.92 -17.57 9.72
N SER A 193 22.46 -16.40 9.39
CA SER A 193 23.57 -15.78 10.14
C SER A 193 23.19 -15.50 11.60
N LEU A 194 22.01 -14.91 11.82
CA LEU A 194 21.49 -14.64 13.17
C LEU A 194 21.19 -15.93 13.92
N ALA A 195 20.61 -16.92 13.25
CA ALA A 195 20.35 -18.24 13.84
C ALA A 195 21.64 -18.96 14.18
N ALA A 196 22.66 -18.91 13.32
CA ALA A 196 23.96 -19.52 13.58
C ALA A 196 24.66 -18.88 14.78
N ALA A 197 24.61 -17.55 14.92
CA ALA A 197 25.13 -16.83 16.09
C ALA A 197 24.39 -17.26 17.37
N ALA A 198 23.06 -17.28 17.36
CA ALA A 198 22.26 -17.69 18.50
C ALA A 198 22.47 -19.17 18.87
N LEU A 199 22.65 -20.05 17.86
CA LEU A 199 23.01 -21.46 18.10
C LEU A 199 24.40 -21.61 18.67
N GLY A 200 25.37 -20.77 18.26
CA GLY A 200 26.71 -20.71 18.84
C GLY A 200 26.65 -20.37 20.32
N ASP A 201 26.00 -19.27 20.68
CA ASP A 201 25.82 -18.82 22.07
C ASP A 201 25.09 -19.87 22.92
N ALA A 202 24.05 -20.51 22.35
CA ALA A 202 23.32 -21.58 23.00
C ALA A 202 24.20 -22.81 23.21
N SER A 203 25.05 -23.17 22.23
CA SER A 203 26.00 -24.28 22.31
C SER A 203 27.04 -24.04 23.40
N ASP A 204 27.60 -22.85 23.49
CA ASP A 204 28.57 -22.49 24.54
C ASP A 204 27.95 -22.61 25.94
N THR A 205 26.71 -22.13 26.07
CA THR A 205 25.95 -22.24 27.33
C THR A 205 25.66 -23.70 27.70
N MET A 206 25.31 -24.55 26.71
CA MET A 206 25.05 -25.97 26.92
C MET A 206 26.32 -26.77 27.23
N MET A 207 27.46 -26.41 26.63
CA MET A 207 28.75 -27.03 26.93
C MET A 207 29.21 -26.76 28.37
N ALA A 208 28.89 -25.60 28.93
CA ALA A 208 29.15 -25.29 30.33
C ALA A 208 28.29 -26.13 31.30
N HIS A 209 27.18 -26.74 30.82
CA HIS A 209 26.24 -27.54 31.61
C HIS A 209 25.91 -28.88 30.92
N PRO A 210 26.73 -29.95 31.09
CA PRO A 210 26.56 -31.22 30.37
C PRO A 210 25.18 -31.88 30.50
N LEU A 211 24.51 -31.69 31.65
CA LEU A 211 23.15 -32.18 31.87
C LEU A 211 22.10 -31.50 30.97
N ALA A 212 22.31 -30.22 30.63
CA ALA A 212 21.40 -29.49 29.73
C ALA A 212 21.42 -30.06 28.31
N LEU A 213 22.59 -30.52 27.86
CA LEU A 213 22.75 -31.17 26.55
C LEU A 213 22.00 -32.51 26.47
N GLN A 214 22.03 -33.30 27.54
CA GLN A 214 21.27 -34.55 27.61
C GLN A 214 19.76 -34.31 27.63
N LEU A 215 19.29 -33.33 28.40
CA LEU A 215 17.88 -32.93 28.43
C LEU A 215 17.43 -32.44 27.06
N ARG A 216 18.23 -31.65 26.35
CA ARG A 216 17.91 -31.16 24.99
C ARG A 216 17.80 -32.32 23.99
N ASN A 217 18.71 -33.28 24.06
CA ASN A 217 18.63 -34.47 23.20
C ASN A 217 17.35 -35.31 23.46
N LEU A 218 16.96 -35.45 24.74
CA LEU A 218 15.70 -36.13 25.08
C LEU A 218 14.47 -35.36 24.61
N GLN A 219 14.50 -34.00 24.71
CA GLN A 219 13.43 -33.16 24.23
C GLN A 219 13.28 -33.27 22.71
N THR A 220 14.39 -33.20 21.94
CA THR A 220 14.37 -33.38 20.50
C THR A 220 13.84 -34.76 20.07
N LEU A 221 14.21 -35.81 20.81
CA LEU A 221 13.66 -37.14 20.58
C LEU A 221 12.16 -37.24 20.87
N ALA A 222 11.69 -36.56 21.92
CA ALA A 222 10.28 -36.47 22.23
C ALA A 222 9.49 -35.69 21.15
N GLU A 223 10.03 -34.60 20.65
CA GLU A 223 9.43 -33.82 19.55
C GLU A 223 9.33 -34.62 18.25
N LEU A 224 10.39 -35.35 17.87
CA LEU A 224 10.36 -36.26 16.72
C LEU A 224 9.36 -37.41 16.87
N GLY A 225 9.13 -37.88 18.13
CA GLY A 225 8.19 -38.94 18.42
C GLY A 225 6.71 -38.54 18.30
N VAL A 226 6.39 -37.25 18.38
CA VAL A 226 5.00 -36.73 18.28
C VAL A 226 4.47 -36.82 16.85
N ASP A 227 5.32 -36.68 15.84
CA ASP A 227 4.94 -36.62 14.42
C ASP A 227 4.69 -37.98 13.73
N LYS A 228 4.49 -39.04 14.48
CA LYS A 228 4.17 -40.43 13.97
C LYS A 228 5.15 -40.96 12.92
N ASN A 229 6.34 -40.44 12.79
CA ASN A 229 7.39 -40.94 11.92
C ASN A 229 8.17 -42.02 12.66
N THR A 230 8.06 -43.26 12.22
CA THR A 230 8.71 -44.47 12.84
C THR A 230 10.17 -44.63 12.47
N THR A 231 10.74 -43.77 11.64
CA THR A 231 12.15 -43.88 11.21
C THR A 231 12.95 -42.71 11.74
N VAL A 232 13.74 -42.97 12.80
CA VAL A 232 14.71 -41.99 13.33
C VAL A 232 16.07 -42.27 12.74
N VAL A 233 16.57 -41.39 11.89
CA VAL A 233 17.93 -41.51 11.32
C VAL A 233 18.89 -40.73 12.24
N PHE A 234 19.71 -41.48 12.97
CA PHE A 234 20.78 -40.84 13.76
C PHE A 234 21.98 -40.51 12.87
N PRO A 235 22.48 -39.28 12.87
CA PRO A 235 23.71 -38.93 12.13
C PRO A 235 24.91 -39.70 12.73
N ALA A 236 25.81 -40.14 11.86
CA ALA A 236 26.97 -40.97 12.20
C ALA A 236 27.81 -40.53 13.42
N PRO A 237 27.99 -39.23 13.74
CA PRO A 237 28.72 -38.81 14.94
C PRO A 237 28.09 -39.21 16.26
N LEU A 238 26.76 -39.39 16.32
CA LEU A 238 26.08 -39.84 17.54
C LEU A 238 26.26 -41.36 17.79
N MET A 239 26.44 -42.12 16.74
CA MET A 239 26.72 -43.57 16.88
C MET A 239 28.11 -43.87 17.44
N SER A 240 29.11 -43.03 17.15
CA SER A 240 30.47 -43.16 17.75
C SER A 240 30.48 -42.83 19.23
N THR A 241 29.76 -41.79 19.66
CA THR A 241 29.62 -41.43 21.10
C THR A 241 28.86 -42.48 21.90
N ILE A 242 27.84 -43.11 21.33
CA ILE A 242 27.12 -44.24 21.96
C ILE A 242 28.05 -45.46 22.05
N GLY A 243 28.87 -45.70 21.03
CA GLY A 243 29.88 -46.77 21.04
C GLY A 243 30.97 -46.57 22.10
N GLU A 244 31.45 -45.33 22.26
CA GLU A 244 32.43 -44.97 23.30
C GLU A 244 31.85 -45.08 24.71
N LEU A 245 30.59 -44.71 24.92
CA LEU A 245 29.88 -44.87 26.19
C LEU A 245 29.70 -46.36 26.51
N GLY A 246 29.36 -47.18 25.52
CA GLY A 246 29.29 -48.66 25.67
C GLY A 246 30.64 -49.25 26.06
N ASN A 247 31.72 -48.81 25.42
CA ASN A 247 33.10 -49.22 25.74
C ASN A 247 33.56 -48.76 27.12
N PHE A 248 33.17 -47.56 27.56
CA PHE A 248 33.44 -47.07 28.89
C PHE A 248 32.73 -47.89 29.96
N LEU A 249 31.44 -48.18 29.81
CA LEU A 249 30.67 -48.99 30.74
C LEU A 249 31.18 -50.45 30.80
N ALA A 250 31.62 -51.01 29.68
CA ALA A 250 32.24 -52.31 29.61
C ALA A 250 33.59 -52.38 30.36
N ARG A 251 34.41 -51.32 30.28
CA ARG A 251 35.65 -51.17 31.04
C ARG A 251 35.39 -51.03 32.53
N GLU A 252 34.42 -50.28 32.94
CA GLU A 252 34.04 -50.12 34.35
C GLU A 252 33.53 -51.44 34.93
N ALA A 253 32.67 -52.15 34.21
CA ALA A 253 32.19 -53.44 34.60
C ALA A 253 33.32 -54.50 34.71
N SER A 254 34.31 -54.46 33.83
CA SER A 254 35.46 -55.33 33.89
C SER A 254 36.42 -54.95 35.03
N ALA A 255 36.58 -53.64 35.36
CA ALA A 255 37.37 -53.20 36.49
C ALA A 255 36.75 -53.60 37.84
N VAL A 256 35.43 -53.60 37.96
CA VAL A 256 34.73 -54.11 39.17
C VAL A 256 34.90 -55.56 39.35
N SER A 257 35.00 -56.36 38.26
CA SER A 257 35.23 -57.79 38.29
C SER A 257 36.68 -58.23 38.61
N ALA A 258 37.64 -57.27 38.50
CA ALA A 258 39.07 -57.49 38.67
C ALA A 258 39.59 -57.12 40.08
N ILE A 259 38.72 -56.87 41.05
CA ILE A 259 39.17 -56.70 42.45
C ILE A 259 39.59 -58.07 43.02
N PRO A 260 40.90 -58.32 43.17
CA PRO A 260 41.31 -59.60 43.79
C PRO A 260 40.93 -59.60 45.27
N ALA A 261 40.27 -60.70 45.70
CA ALA A 261 39.93 -60.92 47.09
C ALA A 261 41.22 -60.81 47.93
N GLN A 262 41.33 -59.86 48.82
CA GLN A 262 42.41 -59.73 49.74
C GLN A 262 42.40 -60.95 50.66
N PRO A 263 43.57 -61.64 50.88
CA PRO A 263 43.65 -62.77 51.82
C PRO A 263 43.43 -62.26 53.24
N VAL A 264 42.55 -62.95 53.95
CA VAL A 264 42.30 -62.70 55.38
C VAL A 264 43.54 -63.00 56.16
N VAL A 265 44.26 -62.05 56.69
CA VAL A 265 45.36 -62.19 57.60
C VAL A 265 44.84 -62.57 58.96
N ARG A 266 45.07 -63.88 59.32
CA ARG A 266 44.81 -64.47 60.63
C ARG A 266 45.77 -63.79 61.64
N LYS A 267 45.30 -63.11 62.65
CA LYS A 267 46.07 -62.61 63.77
C LYS A 267 46.44 -63.74 64.67
N GLU A 268 47.75 -64.04 64.81
CA GLU A 268 48.29 -64.83 65.90
C GLU A 268 48.41 -64.01 67.18
N PRO A 269 48.31 -64.60 68.39
CA PRO A 269 48.31 -63.91 69.70
C PRO A 269 49.70 -63.47 70.11
N VAL A 270 49.82 -62.20 70.52
CA VAL A 270 51.03 -61.60 71.06
C VAL A 270 51.25 -62.12 72.44
N ASN A 271 52.48 -62.74 72.68
CA ASN A 271 52.96 -63.08 73.94
C ASN A 271 53.88 -61.91 74.42
N GLY A 272 53.71 -61.57 75.70
CA GLY A 272 54.30 -60.39 76.36
C GLY A 272 55.75 -60.49 76.71
N GLY A 273 56.33 -59.36 76.98
CA GLY A 273 57.62 -59.24 77.64
C GLY A 273 58.20 -57.79 77.52
N PRO A 274 58.87 -57.36 78.49
CA PRO A 274 58.63 -56.01 79.02
C PRO A 274 59.77 -54.95 78.75
N VAL A 275 59.35 -53.69 78.86
CA VAL A 275 60.08 -52.54 79.40
C VAL A 275 61.47 -52.20 78.87
N ALA A 276 61.63 -51.03 78.37
CA ALA A 276 62.64 -50.08 78.86
C ALA A 276 62.43 -48.65 78.21
N LEU A 277 62.12 -47.68 79.02
CA LEU A 277 62.57 -46.31 78.87
C LEU A 277 64.09 -46.25 79.10
N PRO A 278 64.91 -45.32 78.73
CA PRO A 278 64.66 -43.86 78.79
C PRO A 278 65.41 -42.97 77.73
N ARG A 279 65.10 -41.79 77.77
CA ARG A 279 65.67 -40.42 77.78
C ARG A 279 65.26 -39.59 76.61
#